data_2b9d60755aafad6f42fc28f2c2afcc87
#
_entry.id   2b9d60755aafad6f42fc28f2c2afcc87
#
_cell.length_a   1.000
_cell.length_b   1.000
_cell.length_c   1.000
_cell.angle_alpha   90.00
_cell.angle_beta   90.00
_cell.angle_gamma   90.00
#
_symmetry.space_group_name_H-M   'P 1'
#
loop_
_entity.id
_entity.type
_entity.pdbx_description
1 polymer ?
#
loop_
_entity_poly.entity_id
_entity_poly.type
_entity_poly.pdbx_seq_one_letter_code
_entity_poly.pdbx_strand_id
1 'polypeptide(L)'
;MEIMIKSESNKFKKDLYILYPGDYFATKEDCMMGTVVGTSVAVCIYDPPRKIGGMVLFVVPGTMGTEGIITDEIARRGILSMEYLMGELVKIGGDRHFIRAKIFGAGYSNTGITNSSAIAESNIRFIHEYFTLEKIHVERSDMGGDFRRKIYFEPREGTVYR
;
A
#
# COMPACT_ATOMS: atom_id res chain seq x y z
N MET A 1 -0.86 -0.33 15.92
CA MET A 1 0.18 0.11 15.00
C MET A 1 1.39 0.53 15.77
N GLU A 2 2.49 -0.05 15.43
CA GLU A 2 3.73 0.31 16.05
C GLU A 2 4.43 1.43 15.31
N ILE A 3 5.50 1.79 15.77
CA ILE A 3 6.29 2.98 15.60
C ILE A 3 6.58 3.32 14.14
N MET A 4 6.03 4.41 13.67
CA MET A 4 6.53 5.07 12.50
C MET A 4 7.55 6.12 12.93
N ILE A 5 8.63 6.20 12.18
CA ILE A 5 9.62 7.24 12.41
C ILE A 5 9.10 8.53 11.79
N LYS A 6 8.81 9.51 12.63
CA LYS A 6 8.46 10.84 12.18
C LYS A 6 9.75 11.64 12.00
N SER A 7 9.93 12.22 10.83
CA SER A 7 11.03 13.13 10.57
C SER A 7 10.57 14.35 9.80
N GLU A 8 11.27 15.46 9.95
CA GLU A 8 11.01 16.61 9.12
C GLU A 8 11.59 16.38 7.73
N SER A 9 10.77 16.59 6.72
CA SER A 9 11.22 16.55 5.35
C SER A 9 11.44 17.98 4.83
N ASN A 10 12.68 18.34 4.62
CA ASN A 10 13.02 19.65 4.08
C ASN A 10 12.49 19.85 2.66
N LYS A 11 12.37 18.79 1.89
CA LYS A 11 11.91 18.84 0.49
C LYS A 11 10.43 19.25 0.40
N PHE A 12 9.60 18.70 1.28
CA PHE A 12 8.16 18.97 1.24
C PHE A 12 7.72 20.01 2.27
N LYS A 13 8.60 20.39 3.17
CA LYS A 13 8.31 21.30 4.30
C LYS A 13 7.14 20.83 5.17
N LYS A 14 7.03 19.51 5.32
CA LYS A 14 6.01 18.83 6.10
C LYS A 14 6.64 17.72 6.91
N ASP A 15 5.95 17.28 7.94
CA ASP A 15 6.34 16.07 8.65
C ASP A 15 6.31 14.88 7.69
N LEU A 16 7.30 14.03 7.81
CA LEU A 16 7.42 12.82 7.02
C LEU A 16 7.33 11.60 7.93
N TYR A 17 6.38 10.74 7.65
CA TYR A 17 6.26 9.45 8.32
C TYR A 17 6.80 8.37 7.38
N ILE A 18 7.79 7.63 7.85
CA ILE A 18 8.38 6.54 7.08
C ILE A 18 7.71 5.23 7.48
N LEU A 19 7.18 4.51 6.49
CA LEU A 19 6.54 3.22 6.70
C LEU A 19 7.44 2.08 6.24
N TYR A 20 7.40 1.01 7.00
CA TYR A 20 8.11 -0.24 6.72
C TYR A 20 7.11 -1.37 6.48
N PRO A 21 7.54 -2.50 5.90
CA PRO A 21 6.63 -3.63 5.69
C PRO A 21 5.91 -4.03 6.97
N GLY A 22 4.59 -4.14 6.89
CA GLY A 22 3.71 -4.40 8.03
C GLY A 22 3.12 -3.16 8.66
N ASP A 23 3.65 -1.98 8.37
CA ASP A 23 3.10 -0.73 8.89
C ASP A 23 1.87 -0.29 8.10
N TYR A 24 0.95 0.36 8.81
CA TYR A 24 -0.17 1.06 8.18
C TYR A 24 -0.47 2.33 8.98
N PHE A 25 -0.94 3.36 8.28
CA PHE A 25 -1.21 4.64 8.90
C PHE A 25 -2.26 5.41 8.10
N ALA A 26 -3.27 5.90 8.78
CA ALA A 26 -4.28 6.79 8.19
C ALA A 26 -4.34 8.08 9.01
N THR A 27 -4.49 9.22 8.34
CA THR A 27 -4.45 10.51 9.01
C THR A 27 -5.21 11.57 8.24
N LYS A 28 -5.59 12.64 8.96
CA LYS A 28 -6.08 13.91 8.41
C LYS A 28 -5.00 14.97 8.38
N GLU A 29 -3.83 14.67 8.92
CA GLU A 29 -2.75 15.65 9.01
C GLU A 29 -2.22 16.05 7.64
N ASP A 30 -1.77 17.27 7.55
CA ASP A 30 -1.03 17.77 6.39
C ASP A 30 0.43 17.30 6.50
N CYS A 31 0.67 16.09 6.03
CA CYS A 31 1.96 15.43 6.15
C CYS A 31 2.31 14.66 4.89
N MET A 32 3.46 14.03 4.90
CA MET A 32 3.91 13.11 3.87
C MET A 32 4.13 11.73 4.49
N MET A 33 3.85 10.69 3.72
CA MET A 33 4.21 9.32 4.04
C MET A 33 5.20 8.83 3.00
N GLY A 34 6.31 8.27 3.44
CA GLY A 34 7.35 7.81 2.54
C GLY A 34 7.72 6.36 2.77
N THR A 35 8.14 5.70 1.71
CA THR A 35 8.63 4.34 1.79
C THR A 35 9.46 3.96 0.56
N VAL A 36 10.18 2.87 0.70
CA VAL A 36 10.86 2.22 -0.43
C VAL A 36 10.27 0.82 -0.56
N VAL A 37 9.73 0.51 -1.73
CA VAL A 37 9.14 -0.80 -2.00
C VAL A 37 9.94 -1.57 -3.06
N GLY A 38 10.26 -2.80 -2.74
CA GLY A 38 10.81 -3.78 -3.67
C GLY A 38 9.71 -4.76 -4.06
N THR A 39 9.78 -5.97 -3.51
CA THR A 39 8.76 -7.02 -3.74
C THR A 39 7.46 -6.76 -2.98
N SER A 40 7.51 -5.95 -1.94
CA SER A 40 6.32 -5.55 -1.20
C SER A 40 5.43 -4.62 -2.02
N VAL A 41 4.23 -4.41 -1.53
CA VAL A 41 3.25 -3.52 -2.15
C VAL A 41 2.94 -2.39 -1.19
N ALA A 42 2.96 -1.17 -1.71
CA ALA A 42 2.46 0.00 -1.02
C ALA A 42 1.10 0.35 -1.61
N VAL A 43 0.09 0.38 -0.76
CA VAL A 43 -1.24 0.81 -1.14
C VAL A 43 -1.52 2.14 -0.47
N CYS A 44 -1.75 3.16 -1.29
CA CYS A 44 -2.14 4.48 -0.85
C CYS A 44 -3.63 4.65 -1.10
N ILE A 45 -4.38 4.93 -0.05
CA ILE A 45 -5.82 5.18 -0.17
C ILE A 45 -6.15 6.58 0.33
N TYR A 46 -7.18 7.18 -0.23
CA TYR A 46 -7.59 8.50 0.19
C TYR A 46 -9.06 8.73 -0.14
N ASP A 47 -9.66 9.61 0.66
CA ASP A 47 -11.03 10.07 0.53
C ASP A 47 -10.94 11.55 0.15
N PRO A 48 -11.08 11.89 -1.14
CA PRO A 48 -10.83 13.26 -1.60
C PRO A 48 -11.72 14.31 -0.95
N PRO A 49 -13.04 14.11 -0.82
CA PRO A 49 -13.89 15.15 -0.21
C PRO A 49 -13.53 15.47 1.23
N ARG A 50 -13.04 14.49 1.98
CA ARG A 50 -12.76 14.64 3.42
C ARG A 50 -11.31 14.94 3.72
N LYS A 51 -10.45 14.84 2.71
CA LYS A 51 -8.99 15.07 2.83
C LYS A 51 -8.35 14.18 3.89
N ILE A 52 -8.70 12.92 3.82
CA ILE A 52 -8.19 11.86 4.69
C ILE A 52 -7.49 10.83 3.81
N GLY A 53 -6.37 10.34 4.25
CA GLY A 53 -5.69 9.30 3.50
C GLY A 53 -4.79 8.44 4.37
N GLY A 54 -4.30 7.37 3.79
CA GLY A 54 -3.42 6.45 4.49
C GLY A 54 -2.66 5.54 3.54
N MET A 55 -1.70 4.84 4.11
CA MET A 55 -0.84 3.92 3.38
C MET A 55 -0.64 2.65 4.20
N VAL A 56 -0.53 1.53 3.51
CA VAL A 56 -0.12 0.27 4.09
C VAL A 56 0.96 -0.35 3.21
N LEU A 57 1.94 -0.98 3.86
CA LEU A 57 2.93 -1.81 3.19
C LEU A 57 2.75 -3.24 3.61
N PHE A 58 2.68 -4.13 2.63
CA PHE A 58 2.62 -5.56 2.92
C PHE A 58 3.27 -6.36 1.80
N VAL A 59 3.54 -7.62 2.11
CA VAL A 59 3.97 -8.60 1.13
C VAL A 59 3.13 -9.85 1.33
N VAL A 60 2.68 -10.43 0.21
CA VAL A 60 2.06 -11.75 0.20
C VAL A 60 3.13 -12.71 -0.26
N PRO A 61 3.80 -13.40 0.67
CA PRO A 61 4.92 -14.26 0.30
C PRO A 61 4.45 -15.55 -0.37
N GLY A 62 5.31 -16.10 -1.22
CA GLY A 62 5.10 -17.40 -1.82
C GLY A 62 4.22 -17.38 -3.05
N THR A 63 3.91 -18.59 -3.51
CA THR A 63 3.05 -18.80 -4.66
C THR A 63 1.61 -18.90 -4.20
N MET A 64 0.74 -18.17 -4.87
CA MET A 64 -0.69 -18.35 -4.68
C MET A 64 -1.08 -19.74 -5.14
N GLY A 65 -1.84 -20.45 -4.32
CA GLY A 65 -2.39 -21.74 -4.72
C GLY A 65 -3.33 -21.63 -5.91
N THR A 66 -3.58 -22.76 -6.56
CA THR A 66 -4.46 -22.83 -7.73
C THR A 66 -5.93 -22.56 -7.41
N GLU A 67 -6.27 -22.53 -6.13
CA GLU A 67 -7.65 -22.43 -5.65
C GLU A 67 -8.14 -20.99 -5.43
N GLY A 68 -7.28 -20.01 -5.70
CA GLY A 68 -7.64 -18.61 -5.54
C GLY A 68 -7.18 -18.01 -4.22
N ILE A 69 -7.14 -16.70 -4.21
CA ILE A 69 -6.54 -15.88 -3.15
C ILE A 69 -7.22 -16.05 -1.80
N ILE A 70 -8.54 -16.19 -1.80
CA ILE A 70 -9.34 -16.09 -0.58
C ILE A 70 -9.19 -17.31 0.34
N THR A 71 -8.75 -18.44 -0.19
CA THR A 71 -8.57 -19.68 0.57
C THR A 71 -7.17 -19.84 1.13
N ASP A 72 -6.22 -19.03 0.70
CA ASP A 72 -4.84 -19.11 1.14
C ASP A 72 -4.65 -18.30 2.42
N GLU A 73 -4.03 -18.90 3.44
CA GLU A 73 -3.71 -18.22 4.69
C GLU A 73 -2.79 -17.02 4.49
N ILE A 74 -1.90 -17.10 3.53
CA ILE A 74 -0.97 -16.02 3.19
C ILE A 74 -1.74 -14.82 2.63
N ALA A 75 -2.72 -15.08 1.78
CA ALA A 75 -3.57 -14.04 1.24
C ALA A 75 -4.42 -13.37 2.32
N ARG A 76 -4.80 -14.10 3.36
CA ARG A 76 -5.53 -13.53 4.50
C ARG A 76 -4.74 -12.43 5.20
N ARG A 77 -3.43 -12.55 5.26
CA ARG A 77 -2.57 -11.50 5.86
C ARG A 77 -2.62 -10.21 5.06
N GLY A 78 -2.63 -10.33 3.74
CA GLY A 78 -2.81 -9.16 2.86
C GLY A 78 -4.18 -8.52 3.06
N ILE A 79 -5.23 -9.34 3.15
CA ILE A 79 -6.59 -8.87 3.41
C ILE A 79 -6.65 -8.14 4.75
N LEU A 80 -6.07 -8.71 5.80
CA LEU A 80 -6.04 -8.10 7.12
C LEU A 80 -5.31 -6.77 7.11
N SER A 81 -4.19 -6.69 6.41
CA SER A 81 -3.45 -5.42 6.26
C SER A 81 -4.32 -4.35 5.64
N MET A 82 -5.03 -4.69 4.58
CA MET A 82 -5.96 -3.76 3.93
C MET A 82 -7.12 -3.38 4.85
N GLU A 83 -7.69 -4.36 5.55
CA GLU A 83 -8.82 -4.10 6.45
C GLU A 83 -8.41 -3.23 7.65
N TYR A 84 -7.20 -3.39 8.16
CA TYR A 84 -6.68 -2.51 9.21
C TYR A 84 -6.57 -1.08 8.71
N LEU A 85 -6.02 -0.87 7.52
CA LEU A 85 -5.92 0.47 6.95
C LEU A 85 -7.29 1.08 6.70
N MET A 86 -8.19 0.33 6.09
CA MET A 86 -9.56 0.78 5.81
C MET A 86 -10.28 1.13 7.10
N GLY A 87 -10.14 0.29 8.13
CA GLY A 87 -10.74 0.54 9.44
C GLY A 87 -10.22 1.81 10.09
N GLU A 88 -8.92 2.05 10.04
CA GLU A 88 -8.34 3.28 10.58
C GLU A 88 -8.85 4.51 9.83
N LEU A 89 -8.96 4.43 8.50
CA LEU A 89 -9.44 5.54 7.69
C LEU A 89 -10.89 5.89 8.02
N VAL A 90 -11.75 4.89 8.14
CA VAL A 90 -13.16 5.08 8.51
C VAL A 90 -13.28 5.62 9.94
N LYS A 91 -12.45 5.13 10.85
CA LYS A 91 -12.45 5.55 12.24
C LYS A 91 -12.18 7.05 12.42
N ILE A 92 -11.36 7.63 11.56
CA ILE A 92 -11.04 9.06 11.61
C ILE A 92 -11.97 9.89 10.71
N GLY A 93 -13.02 9.29 10.16
CA GLY A 93 -14.08 10.01 9.46
C GLY A 93 -14.17 9.76 7.96
N GLY A 94 -13.33 8.89 7.41
CA GLY A 94 -13.38 8.54 5.99
C GLY A 94 -14.63 7.75 5.62
N ASP A 95 -15.04 7.88 4.37
CA ASP A 95 -16.17 7.14 3.82
C ASP A 95 -15.67 6.16 2.78
N ARG A 96 -15.91 4.87 3.03
CA ARG A 96 -15.49 3.78 2.14
C ARG A 96 -15.96 3.98 0.70
N HIS A 97 -17.11 4.59 0.49
CA HIS A 97 -17.68 4.81 -0.84
C HIS A 97 -16.91 5.83 -1.67
N PHE A 98 -16.12 6.68 -1.04
CA PHE A 98 -15.35 7.72 -1.71
C PHE A 98 -13.86 7.38 -1.82
N ILE A 99 -13.45 6.24 -1.28
CA ILE A 99 -12.04 5.87 -1.28
C ILE A 99 -11.56 5.55 -2.69
N ARG A 100 -10.38 6.08 -2.99
CA ARG A 100 -9.62 5.81 -4.19
C ARG A 100 -8.24 5.29 -3.80
N ALA A 101 -7.64 4.51 -4.67
CA ALA A 101 -6.37 3.87 -4.38
C ALA A 101 -5.33 4.14 -5.47
N LYS A 102 -4.09 4.21 -5.04
CA LYS A 102 -2.90 4.17 -5.90
C LYS A 102 -1.98 3.09 -5.35
N ILE A 103 -1.42 2.28 -6.23
CA ILE A 103 -0.71 1.07 -5.85
C ILE A 103 0.67 1.05 -6.49
N PHE A 104 1.70 0.72 -5.68
CA PHE A 104 3.08 0.73 -6.14
C PHE A 104 3.81 -0.48 -5.58
N GLY A 105 4.78 -0.99 -6.33
CA GLY A 105 5.67 -2.03 -5.85
C GLY A 105 5.59 -3.32 -6.62
N ALA A 106 5.60 -4.44 -5.91
CA ALA A 106 5.64 -5.77 -6.49
C ALA A 106 6.74 -5.90 -7.55
N GLY A 107 7.89 -5.30 -7.28
CA GLY A 107 9.08 -5.44 -8.09
C GLY A 107 9.77 -6.77 -7.83
N TYR A 108 10.66 -7.17 -8.71
CA TYR A 108 11.45 -8.36 -8.53
C TYR A 108 12.93 -8.05 -8.79
N SER A 109 13.80 -8.88 -8.25
CA SER A 109 15.24 -8.75 -8.45
C SER A 109 15.77 -9.90 -9.26
N ASN A 110 16.64 -9.63 -10.21
CA ASN A 110 17.34 -10.64 -10.98
C ASN A 110 18.57 -11.20 -10.25
N THR A 111 18.87 -10.65 -9.06
CA THR A 111 20.06 -11.02 -8.30
C THR A 111 19.72 -11.81 -7.06
N GLY A 112 19.86 -13.12 -7.10
CA GLY A 112 20.05 -13.94 -5.92
C GLY A 112 18.84 -14.41 -5.13
N ILE A 113 17.64 -13.90 -5.36
CA ILE A 113 16.44 -14.40 -4.70
C ILE A 113 15.63 -15.17 -5.73
N THR A 114 15.62 -16.49 -5.58
CA THR A 114 15.05 -17.41 -6.57
C THR A 114 13.55 -17.26 -6.79
N ASN A 115 12.80 -16.65 -5.85
CA ASN A 115 11.35 -16.57 -5.93
C ASN A 115 10.79 -15.15 -5.99
N SER A 116 11.63 -14.14 -6.21
CA SER A 116 11.16 -12.75 -6.20
C SER A 116 10.12 -12.46 -7.28
N SER A 117 10.28 -13.04 -8.44
CA SER A 117 9.32 -12.91 -9.55
C SER A 117 7.97 -13.54 -9.21
N ALA A 118 7.97 -14.72 -8.59
CA ALA A 118 6.74 -15.39 -8.16
C ALA A 118 6.03 -14.62 -7.06
N ILE A 119 6.79 -14.04 -6.12
CA ILE A 119 6.25 -13.20 -5.06
C ILE A 119 5.61 -11.96 -5.66
N ALA A 120 6.29 -11.30 -6.61
CA ALA A 120 5.75 -10.13 -7.29
C ALA A 120 4.44 -10.44 -8.01
N GLU A 121 4.39 -11.54 -8.74
CA GLU A 121 3.16 -11.96 -9.41
C GLU A 121 2.02 -12.24 -8.44
N SER A 122 2.31 -12.89 -7.31
CA SER A 122 1.32 -13.17 -6.27
C SER A 122 0.77 -11.88 -5.68
N ASN A 123 1.62 -10.90 -5.44
CA ASN A 123 1.21 -9.60 -4.92
C ASN A 123 0.31 -8.86 -5.91
N ILE A 124 0.66 -8.89 -7.19
CA ILE A 124 -0.14 -8.24 -8.24
C ILE A 124 -1.52 -8.89 -8.33
N ARG A 125 -1.58 -10.23 -8.35
CA ARG A 125 -2.86 -10.97 -8.40
C ARG A 125 -3.71 -10.67 -7.19
N PHE A 126 -3.13 -10.69 -6.00
CA PHE A 126 -3.85 -10.40 -4.77
C PHE A 126 -4.50 -9.01 -4.84
N ILE A 127 -3.74 -8.01 -5.22
CA ILE A 127 -4.22 -6.63 -5.30
C ILE A 127 -5.35 -6.50 -6.31
N HIS A 128 -5.21 -7.06 -7.49
CA HIS A 128 -6.26 -7.02 -8.50
C HIS A 128 -7.56 -7.64 -8.00
N GLU A 129 -7.48 -8.81 -7.39
CA GLU A 129 -8.68 -9.48 -6.87
C GLU A 129 -9.29 -8.72 -5.70
N TYR A 130 -8.46 -8.22 -4.79
CA TYR A 130 -8.94 -7.48 -3.63
C TYR A 130 -9.75 -6.26 -4.05
N PHE A 131 -9.17 -5.41 -4.88
CA PHE A 131 -9.83 -4.17 -5.28
C PHE A 131 -11.05 -4.41 -6.17
N THR A 132 -11.03 -5.45 -6.98
CA THR A 132 -12.20 -5.84 -7.78
C THR A 132 -13.35 -6.29 -6.88
N LEU A 133 -13.08 -7.15 -5.91
CA LEU A 133 -14.09 -7.66 -4.97
C LEU A 133 -14.65 -6.54 -4.09
N GLU A 134 -13.78 -5.65 -3.62
CA GLU A 134 -14.19 -4.58 -2.73
C GLU A 134 -14.74 -3.36 -3.46
N LYS A 135 -14.71 -3.38 -4.77
CA LYS A 135 -15.22 -2.29 -5.64
C LYS A 135 -14.60 -0.94 -5.31
N ILE A 136 -13.30 -0.94 -5.01
CA ILE A 136 -12.54 0.28 -4.77
C ILE A 136 -11.90 0.70 -6.08
N HIS A 137 -12.07 1.96 -6.44
CA HIS A 137 -11.48 2.51 -7.65
C HIS A 137 -9.96 2.67 -7.52
N VAL A 138 -9.21 2.01 -8.39
CA VAL A 138 -7.76 2.16 -8.48
C VAL A 138 -7.46 3.20 -9.55
N GLU A 139 -7.00 4.37 -9.11
CA GLU A 139 -6.68 5.47 -10.03
C GLU A 139 -5.35 5.27 -10.73
N ARG A 140 -4.40 4.65 -10.06
CA ARG A 140 -3.07 4.44 -10.59
C ARG A 140 -2.45 3.18 -10.03
N SER A 141 -1.75 2.47 -10.90
CA SER A 141 -1.03 1.27 -10.54
C SER A 141 0.34 1.29 -11.23
N ASP A 142 1.40 1.18 -10.44
CA ASP A 142 2.78 1.12 -10.93
C ASP A 142 3.46 -0.04 -10.23
N MET A 143 3.27 -1.24 -10.78
CA MET A 143 3.75 -2.49 -10.21
C MET A 143 4.59 -3.28 -11.19
N GLY A 144 5.44 -4.15 -10.64
CA GLY A 144 6.28 -5.05 -11.43
C GLY A 144 7.63 -4.43 -11.80
N GLY A 145 8.30 -5.07 -12.75
CA GLY A 145 9.63 -4.64 -13.17
C GLY A 145 10.72 -5.10 -12.21
N ASP A 146 11.95 -4.81 -12.56
CA ASP A 146 13.14 -5.29 -11.85
C ASP A 146 13.81 -4.18 -11.02
N PHE A 147 13.04 -3.26 -10.50
CA PHE A 147 13.55 -2.11 -9.77
C PHE A 147 12.71 -1.82 -8.54
N ARG A 148 13.35 -1.18 -7.56
CA ARG A 148 12.69 -0.67 -6.37
C ARG A 148 12.13 0.72 -6.66
N ARG A 149 11.13 1.10 -5.87
CA ARG A 149 10.51 2.41 -5.98
C ARG A 149 10.58 3.13 -4.64
N LYS A 150 11.01 4.37 -4.68
CA LYS A 150 10.92 5.28 -3.55
C LYS A 150 9.72 6.18 -3.79
N ILE A 151 8.76 6.16 -2.89
CA ILE A 151 7.53 6.93 -3.05
C ILE A 151 7.27 7.82 -1.85
N TYR A 152 6.62 8.95 -2.11
CA TYR A 152 6.12 9.87 -1.11
C TYR A 152 4.66 10.15 -1.41
N PHE A 153 3.81 9.91 -0.44
CA PHE A 153 2.37 10.05 -0.54
C PHE A 153 1.89 11.20 0.33
N GLU A 154 1.10 12.08 -0.27
CA GLU A 154 0.44 13.15 0.43
C GLU A 154 -1.01 12.73 0.71
N PRO A 155 -1.34 12.32 1.94
CA PRO A 155 -2.63 11.68 2.22
C PRO A 155 -3.83 12.59 2.04
N ARG A 156 -3.68 13.88 2.27
CA ARG A 156 -4.79 14.83 2.13
C ARG A 156 -5.19 15.05 0.68
N GLU A 157 -4.23 15.08 -0.22
CA GLU A 157 -4.47 15.39 -1.64
C GLU A 157 -4.47 14.15 -2.52
N GLY A 158 -3.98 13.03 -2.02
CA GLY A 158 -3.88 11.80 -2.80
C GLY A 158 -2.71 11.78 -3.79
N THR A 159 -1.85 12.77 -3.78
CA THR A 159 -0.72 12.87 -4.68
C THR A 159 0.40 11.92 -4.26
N VAL A 160 1.00 11.25 -5.21
CA VAL A 160 2.18 10.41 -4.99
C VAL A 160 3.33 10.93 -5.85
N TYR A 161 4.46 11.17 -5.20
CA TYR A 161 5.71 11.52 -5.84
C TYR A 161 6.62 10.30 -5.86
N ARG A 162 7.21 10.06 -6.98
CA ARG A 162 8.08 8.90 -7.17
C ARG A 162 9.54 9.30 -7.36
#